data_f0055d32977c4efb861f4e877c7c3198
#
_entry.id   f0055d32977c4efb861f4e877c7c3198
#
_cell.length_a   1.000
_cell.length_b   1.000
_cell.length_c   1.000
_cell.angle_alpha   90.00
_cell.angle_beta   90.00
_cell.angle_gamma   90.00
#
_symmetry.space_group_name_H-M   'P 1'
#
loop_
_entity.id
_entity.type
_entity.pdbx_description
1 polymer ?
#
loop_
_entity_poly.entity_id
_entity_poly.type
_entity_poly.pdbx_seq_one_letter_code
_entity_poly.pdbx_strand_id
1 'polypeptide(L)'
;MPKSVPGLPALSHHLVAHVAPIVRTYLGNDTMQGHSIILSLAGRNLNQSEYISGQWHHDRCAKRVKCFLFLDAVDADSHPMKLIRGTHDNVYYSYKERSFDEDFARAQGEEVRLTGGAGDGYCFDTNSIHAGELSGRKARYVVVVEFHSGIIEDAFSRHGLRFRSPFGLR
;
A
#
# COMPACT_ATOMS: atom_id res chain seq x y z
N MET A 1 19.84 -1.93 15.60
CA MET A 1 18.54 -1.32 15.93
C MET A 1 18.35 -0.11 15.02
N PRO A 2 17.23 0.05 14.32
CA PRO A 2 17.00 1.27 13.57
C PRO A 2 16.95 2.45 14.55
N LYS A 3 17.69 3.51 14.25
CA LYS A 3 17.67 4.74 15.05
C LYS A 3 16.26 5.31 14.98
N SER A 4 15.63 5.56 16.13
CA SER A 4 14.34 6.24 16.17
C SER A 4 14.50 7.64 15.55
N VAL A 5 13.65 7.94 14.57
CA VAL A 5 13.58 9.28 14.00
C VAL A 5 12.80 10.17 14.97
N PRO A 6 13.39 11.24 15.53
CA PRO A 6 12.67 12.14 16.43
C PRO A 6 11.41 12.70 15.77
N GLY A 7 10.32 12.74 16.52
CA GLY A 7 9.02 13.26 16.02
C GLY A 7 8.18 12.27 15.22
N LEU A 8 8.73 11.16 14.73
CA LEU A 8 7.97 10.18 13.98
C LEU A 8 6.76 9.61 14.73
N PRO A 9 6.87 9.25 16.04
CA PRO A 9 5.71 8.75 16.78
C PRO A 9 4.56 9.77 16.85
N ALA A 10 4.89 11.04 17.06
CA ALA A 10 3.88 12.11 17.10
C ALA A 10 3.19 12.31 15.75
N LEU A 11 3.98 12.30 14.66
CA LEU A 11 3.46 12.45 13.31
C LEU A 11 2.60 11.25 12.89
N SER A 12 3.03 10.04 13.21
CA SER A 12 2.25 8.82 12.97
C SER A 12 0.94 8.83 13.77
N HIS A 13 0.99 9.25 15.03
CA HIS A 13 -0.21 9.39 15.87
C HIS A 13 -1.19 10.41 15.29
N HIS A 14 -0.67 11.54 14.82
CA HIS A 14 -1.47 12.57 14.18
C HIS A 14 -2.13 12.05 12.89
N LEU A 15 -1.39 11.39 12.02
CA LEU A 15 -1.94 10.76 10.83
C LEU A 15 -3.03 9.74 11.18
N VAL A 16 -2.78 8.85 12.14
CA VAL A 16 -3.76 7.86 12.60
C VAL A 16 -5.04 8.53 13.08
N ALA A 17 -4.94 9.58 13.91
CA ALA A 17 -6.10 10.28 14.43
C ALA A 17 -6.98 10.88 13.31
N HIS A 18 -6.35 11.39 12.24
CA HIS A 18 -7.07 11.99 11.11
C HIS A 18 -7.73 10.95 10.20
N VAL A 19 -7.05 9.84 9.91
CA VAL A 19 -7.56 8.86 8.95
C VAL A 19 -8.40 7.76 9.58
N ALA A 20 -8.25 7.51 10.88
CA ALA A 20 -8.92 6.41 11.58
C ALA A 20 -10.46 6.42 11.42
N PRO A 21 -11.18 7.55 11.46
CA PRO A 21 -12.63 7.55 11.26
C PRO A 21 -13.02 7.00 9.88
N ILE A 22 -12.32 7.40 8.83
CA ILE A 22 -12.57 6.95 7.44
C ILE A 22 -12.24 5.47 7.31
N VAL A 23 -11.07 5.07 7.81
CA VAL A 23 -10.60 3.68 7.74
C VAL A 23 -11.53 2.74 8.52
N ARG A 24 -12.02 3.14 9.70
CA ARG A 24 -13.00 2.36 10.47
C ARG A 24 -14.30 2.15 9.73
N THR A 25 -14.78 3.17 9.04
CA THR A 25 -15.99 3.05 8.21
C THR A 25 -15.80 2.00 7.11
N TYR A 26 -14.61 1.94 6.54
CA TYR A 26 -14.28 1.00 5.47
C TYR A 26 -14.02 -0.42 5.97
N LEU A 27 -13.17 -0.57 7.01
CA LEU A 27 -12.75 -1.87 7.54
C LEU A 27 -13.75 -2.47 8.54
N GLY A 28 -14.56 -1.65 9.21
CA GLY A 28 -15.40 -2.01 10.36
C GLY A 28 -14.77 -1.56 11.69
N ASN A 29 -15.61 -1.32 12.69
CA ASN A 29 -15.22 -0.62 13.92
C ASN A 29 -14.32 -1.43 14.86
N ASP A 30 -14.45 -2.77 14.88
CA ASP A 30 -13.95 -3.58 16.00
C ASP A 30 -12.60 -4.25 15.76
N THR A 31 -11.99 -4.05 14.61
CA THR A 31 -10.88 -4.91 14.18
C THR A 31 -9.69 -4.17 13.60
N MET A 32 -9.67 -2.87 13.74
CA MET A 32 -8.60 -2.07 13.16
C MET A 32 -7.32 -2.16 13.99
N GLN A 33 -6.27 -2.66 13.38
CA GLN A 33 -4.90 -2.54 13.87
C GLN A 33 -4.13 -1.60 12.95
N GLY A 34 -3.16 -0.89 13.51
CA GLY A 34 -2.33 0.03 12.74
C GLY A 34 -0.88 -0.01 13.19
N HIS A 35 0.02 0.12 12.23
CA HIS A 35 1.43 0.37 12.49
C HIS A 35 1.95 1.40 11.48
N SER A 36 3.02 2.07 11.84
CA SER A 36 3.57 3.13 11.01
C SER A 36 4.98 2.82 10.54
N ILE A 37 5.26 3.21 9.31
CA ILE A 37 6.55 3.03 8.66
C ILE A 37 6.92 4.36 8.00
N ILE A 38 8.20 4.72 8.05
CA ILE A 38 8.75 5.75 7.17
C ILE A 38 9.43 5.07 6.00
N LEU A 39 9.08 5.50 4.81
CA LEU A 39 9.75 5.12 3.58
C LEU A 39 10.48 6.33 3.01
N SER A 40 11.70 6.10 2.60
CA SER A 40 12.49 7.07 1.85
C SER A 40 13.07 6.37 0.63
N LEU A 41 12.80 6.90 -0.54
CA LEU A 41 13.44 6.45 -1.77
C LEU A 41 14.44 7.50 -2.20
N ALA A 42 15.70 7.10 -2.35
CA ALA A 42 16.70 7.95 -2.97
C ALA A 42 16.38 8.12 -4.45
N GLY A 43 16.71 9.28 -5.01
CA GLY A 43 16.55 9.58 -6.43
C GLY A 43 17.43 8.71 -7.32
N ARG A 44 17.07 7.45 -7.45
CA ARG A 44 17.74 6.45 -8.30
C ARG A 44 16.70 5.80 -9.20
N ASN A 45 17.11 5.52 -10.42
CA ASN A 45 16.35 4.59 -11.24
C ASN A 45 16.57 3.18 -10.68
N LEU A 46 15.51 2.59 -10.20
CA LEU A 46 15.49 1.22 -9.69
C LEU A 46 14.98 0.30 -10.79
N ASN A 47 15.51 -0.90 -10.87
CA ASN A 47 14.92 -1.92 -11.72
C ASN A 47 13.95 -2.81 -10.94
N GLN A 48 13.05 -3.47 -11.65
CA GLN A 48 12.02 -4.31 -11.03
C GLN A 48 12.59 -5.48 -10.23
N SER A 49 13.74 -6.03 -10.62
CA SER A 49 14.36 -7.15 -9.92
C SER A 49 14.95 -6.73 -8.56
N GLU A 50 15.32 -5.47 -8.42
CA GLU A 50 15.91 -4.92 -7.19
C GLU A 50 14.84 -4.33 -6.26
N TYR A 51 13.72 -3.92 -6.80
CA TYR A 51 12.65 -3.27 -6.04
C TYR A 51 11.30 -3.94 -6.32
N ILE A 52 10.99 -4.96 -5.53
CA ILE A 52 9.76 -5.77 -5.69
C ILE A 52 8.50 -4.90 -5.65
N SER A 53 8.44 -3.90 -4.78
CA SER A 53 7.28 -2.99 -4.73
C SER A 53 7.15 -2.07 -5.95
N GLY A 54 8.11 -2.08 -6.87
CA GLY A 54 8.01 -1.43 -8.18
C GLY A 54 7.31 -2.29 -9.23
N GLN A 55 7.10 -3.56 -8.95
CA GLN A 55 6.28 -4.42 -9.80
C GLN A 55 4.80 -4.16 -9.53
N TRP A 56 3.96 -4.31 -10.55
CA TRP A 56 2.53 -4.32 -10.34
C TRP A 56 2.13 -5.52 -9.49
N HIS A 57 1.49 -5.27 -8.35
CA HIS A 57 1.10 -6.30 -7.40
C HIS A 57 -0.14 -5.89 -6.61
N HIS A 58 -0.74 -6.83 -5.95
CA HIS A 58 -1.60 -6.59 -4.80
C HIS A 58 -0.92 -7.14 -3.54
N ASP A 59 -1.25 -6.59 -2.40
CA ASP A 59 -0.84 -7.16 -1.12
C ASP A 59 -1.68 -8.42 -0.80
N ARG A 60 -1.71 -8.85 0.44
CA ARG A 60 -2.53 -9.99 0.86
C ARG A 60 -4.01 -9.73 0.64
N CYS A 61 -4.74 -10.75 0.23
CA CYS A 61 -6.19 -10.71 0.04
C CYS A 61 -6.93 -10.59 1.39
N ALA A 62 -6.92 -9.41 1.96
CA ALA A 62 -7.73 -9.03 3.12
C ALA A 62 -8.03 -7.55 2.98
N LYS A 63 -9.09 -7.08 3.62
CA LYS A 63 -9.34 -5.64 3.70
C LYS A 63 -8.22 -4.98 4.49
N ARG A 64 -7.41 -4.24 3.79
CA ARG A 64 -6.17 -3.66 4.27
C ARG A 64 -5.96 -2.30 3.64
N VAL A 65 -5.79 -1.29 4.44
CA VAL A 65 -5.64 0.09 3.97
C VAL A 65 -4.28 0.61 4.37
N LYS A 66 -3.54 1.15 3.42
CA LYS A 66 -2.35 1.96 3.68
C LYS A 66 -2.67 3.43 3.45
N CYS A 67 -2.32 4.24 4.43
CA CYS A 67 -2.41 5.69 4.34
C CYS A 67 -1.01 6.29 4.30
N PHE A 68 -0.80 7.18 3.36
CA PHE A 68 0.46 7.88 3.14
C PHE A 68 0.29 9.35 3.45
N LEU A 69 1.27 9.92 4.14
CA LEU A 69 1.41 11.36 4.34
C LEU A 69 2.73 11.80 3.68
N PHE A 70 2.67 12.76 2.80
CA PHE A 70 3.83 13.31 2.14
C PHE A 70 4.55 14.30 3.06
N LEU A 71 5.81 14.03 3.36
CA LEU A 71 6.67 14.95 4.13
C LEU A 71 7.28 16.01 3.23
N ASP A 72 7.33 15.75 1.94
CA ASP A 72 7.78 16.65 0.90
C ASP A 72 6.87 16.53 -0.32
N ALA A 73 6.91 17.47 -1.24
CA ALA A 73 6.11 17.40 -2.46
C ALA A 73 6.48 16.15 -3.27
N VAL A 74 5.48 15.41 -3.69
CA VAL A 74 5.62 14.21 -4.53
C VAL A 74 5.05 14.51 -5.92
N ASP A 75 5.90 14.59 -6.90
CA ASP A 75 5.57 14.76 -8.32
C ASP A 75 5.96 13.51 -9.14
N ALA A 76 5.83 13.58 -10.45
CA ALA A 76 6.15 12.47 -11.34
C ALA A 76 7.64 12.03 -11.28
N ASP A 77 8.54 12.92 -10.85
CA ASP A 77 9.97 12.66 -10.73
C ASP A 77 10.38 12.18 -9.31
N SER A 78 9.41 12.04 -8.41
CA SER A 78 9.61 11.69 -6.98
C SER A 78 9.23 10.25 -6.66
N HIS A 79 9.27 9.32 -7.61
CA HIS A 79 8.86 7.92 -7.43
C HIS A 79 7.44 7.77 -6.82
N PRO A 80 6.39 8.38 -7.40
CA PRO A 80 5.04 8.28 -6.86
C PRO A 80 4.54 6.83 -6.87
N MET A 81 3.57 6.54 -6.02
CA MET A 81 2.80 5.30 -6.16
C MET A 81 1.87 5.39 -7.36
N LYS A 82 1.69 4.28 -8.03
CA LYS A 82 0.73 4.06 -9.13
C LYS A 82 -0.34 3.09 -8.66
N LEU A 83 -1.57 3.31 -9.09
CA LEU A 83 -2.73 2.51 -8.72
C LEU A 83 -3.61 2.31 -9.93
N ILE A 84 -4.16 1.12 -10.11
CA ILE A 84 -5.22 0.84 -11.07
C ILE A 84 -6.57 0.99 -10.36
N ARG A 85 -7.35 1.99 -10.76
CA ARG A 85 -8.65 2.31 -10.13
C ARG A 85 -9.64 1.15 -10.25
N GLY A 86 -10.42 0.95 -9.18
CA GLY A 86 -11.51 -0.02 -9.16
C GLY A 86 -11.08 -1.46 -8.92
N THR A 87 -9.77 -1.75 -8.82
CA THR A 87 -9.28 -3.13 -8.68
C THR A 87 -9.26 -3.65 -7.23
N HIS A 88 -9.66 -2.85 -6.26
CA HIS A 88 -9.72 -3.25 -4.84
C HIS A 88 -10.76 -4.34 -4.58
N ASP A 89 -11.84 -4.41 -5.37
CA ASP A 89 -12.87 -5.43 -5.28
C ASP A 89 -12.55 -6.70 -6.08
N ASN A 90 -11.43 -6.74 -6.79
CA ASN A 90 -11.05 -7.91 -7.55
C ASN A 90 -10.78 -9.10 -6.61
N VAL A 91 -11.26 -10.27 -7.04
CA VAL A 91 -10.94 -11.53 -6.37
C VAL A 91 -9.68 -12.11 -7.00
N TYR A 92 -8.60 -12.12 -6.24
CA TYR A 92 -7.37 -12.75 -6.69
C TYR A 92 -7.29 -14.18 -6.20
N TYR A 93 -6.79 -15.05 -7.05
CA TYR A 93 -6.68 -16.48 -6.76
C TYR A 93 -5.49 -16.83 -5.86
N SER A 94 -4.81 -15.86 -5.29
CA SER A 94 -3.74 -16.05 -4.34
C SER A 94 -3.95 -15.16 -3.12
N TYR A 95 -3.93 -15.73 -1.94
CA TYR A 95 -3.95 -14.98 -0.67
C TYR A 95 -2.64 -14.20 -0.46
N LYS A 96 -1.55 -14.67 -1.04
CA LYS A 96 -0.25 -14.03 -0.93
C LYS A 96 -0.14 -12.91 -1.95
N GLU A 97 0.67 -11.93 -1.59
CA GLU A 97 1.19 -10.93 -2.52
C GLU A 97 1.57 -11.55 -3.87
N ARG A 98 1.07 -10.99 -4.96
CA ARG A 98 1.29 -11.46 -6.30
C ARG A 98 1.64 -10.33 -7.22
N SER A 99 2.68 -10.51 -8.00
CA SER A 99 3.05 -9.61 -9.09
C SER A 99 2.30 -9.95 -10.38
N PHE A 100 2.01 -8.93 -11.15
CA PHE A 100 1.38 -8.97 -12.46
C PHE A 100 2.31 -8.37 -13.50
N ASP A 101 2.19 -8.82 -14.72
CA ASP A 101 2.80 -8.10 -15.83
C ASP A 101 2.08 -6.76 -16.09
N GLU A 102 2.77 -5.86 -16.78
CA GLU A 102 2.31 -4.48 -16.97
C GLU A 102 1.06 -4.42 -17.86
N ASP A 103 1.00 -5.22 -18.91
CA ASP A 103 -0.13 -5.25 -19.83
C ASP A 103 -1.38 -5.77 -19.13
N PHE A 104 -1.24 -6.82 -18.33
CA PHE A 104 -2.34 -7.33 -17.51
C PHE A 104 -2.84 -6.26 -16.54
N ALA A 105 -1.94 -5.62 -15.80
CA ALA A 105 -2.31 -4.62 -14.81
C ALA A 105 -3.08 -3.45 -15.47
N ARG A 106 -2.56 -2.90 -16.56
CA ARG A 106 -3.18 -1.77 -17.28
C ARG A 106 -4.51 -2.13 -17.95
N ALA A 107 -4.70 -3.37 -18.33
CA ALA A 107 -5.96 -3.83 -18.87
C ALA A 107 -7.10 -3.88 -17.83
N GLN A 108 -6.79 -3.82 -16.53
CA GLN A 108 -7.78 -3.90 -15.44
C GLN A 108 -8.47 -2.56 -15.15
N GLY A 109 -7.95 -1.42 -15.62
CA GLY A 109 -8.56 -0.12 -15.37
C GLY A 109 -7.63 1.06 -15.62
N GLU A 110 -8.05 2.23 -15.16
CA GLU A 110 -7.29 3.47 -15.29
C GLU A 110 -6.11 3.52 -14.33
N GLU A 111 -4.91 3.77 -14.87
CA GLU A 111 -3.74 4.06 -14.05
C GLU A 111 -3.80 5.48 -13.48
N VAL A 112 -3.66 5.60 -12.17
CA VAL A 112 -3.56 6.87 -11.45
C VAL A 112 -2.23 6.96 -10.74
N ARG A 113 -1.54 8.09 -10.87
CA ARG A 113 -0.35 8.41 -10.07
C ARG A 113 -0.74 9.25 -8.86
N LEU A 114 -0.24 8.85 -7.70
CA LEU A 114 -0.57 9.46 -6.43
C LEU A 114 0.49 10.52 -6.10
N THR A 115 0.19 11.75 -6.48
CA THR A 115 1.06 12.93 -6.34
C THR A 115 0.38 13.99 -5.47
N GLY A 116 1.15 14.94 -4.93
CA GLY A 116 0.62 16.04 -4.12
C GLY A 116 1.72 16.88 -3.49
N GLY A 117 1.32 17.94 -2.78
CA GLY A 117 2.22 18.80 -2.01
C GLY A 117 2.65 18.17 -0.67
N ALA A 118 3.59 18.83 0.00
CA ALA A 118 3.93 18.48 1.39
C ALA A 118 2.68 18.64 2.29
N GLY A 119 2.42 17.67 3.14
CA GLY A 119 1.22 17.61 3.98
C GLY A 119 0.00 16.98 3.33
N ASP A 120 -0.01 16.78 2.02
CA ASP A 120 -1.03 15.99 1.35
C ASP A 120 -0.83 14.50 1.65
N GLY A 121 -1.88 13.72 1.38
CA GLY A 121 -1.83 12.29 1.57
C GLY A 121 -2.97 11.57 0.89
N TYR A 122 -2.91 10.27 0.94
CA TYR A 122 -3.95 9.40 0.41
C TYR A 122 -4.04 8.09 1.19
N CYS A 123 -5.20 7.46 1.14
CA CYS A 123 -5.38 6.09 1.59
C CYS A 123 -5.87 5.24 0.43
N PHE A 124 -5.44 3.99 0.38
CA PHE A 124 -5.95 3.02 -0.58
C PHE A 124 -6.02 1.62 0.02
N ASP A 125 -6.94 0.81 -0.48
CA ASP A 125 -6.99 -0.62 -0.16
C ASP A 125 -5.89 -1.34 -0.92
N THR A 126 -5.02 -2.03 -0.20
CA THR A 126 -3.85 -2.70 -0.77
C THR A 126 -4.19 -3.95 -1.57
N ASN A 127 -5.47 -4.35 -1.61
CA ASN A 127 -5.97 -5.32 -2.56
C ASN A 127 -6.02 -4.75 -3.99
N SER A 128 -6.01 -3.42 -4.14
CA SER A 128 -5.86 -2.79 -5.46
C SER A 128 -4.54 -3.17 -6.11
N ILE A 129 -4.54 -3.32 -7.43
CA ILE A 129 -3.32 -3.46 -8.20
C ILE A 129 -2.54 -2.15 -8.11
N HIS A 130 -1.33 -2.20 -7.58
CA HIS A 130 -0.51 -1.01 -7.36
C HIS A 130 0.98 -1.30 -7.57
N ALA A 131 1.75 -0.24 -7.76
CA ALA A 131 3.21 -0.29 -7.89
C ALA A 131 3.84 1.05 -7.49
N GLY A 132 5.08 1.04 -7.06
CA GLY A 132 5.90 2.25 -6.99
C GLY A 132 6.46 2.61 -8.36
N GLU A 133 6.54 3.89 -8.71
CA GLU A 133 7.26 4.33 -9.90
C GLU A 133 8.75 4.06 -9.73
N LEU A 134 9.37 3.42 -10.72
CA LEU A 134 10.77 3.02 -10.66
C LEU A 134 11.72 4.11 -11.15
N SER A 135 11.22 5.00 -11.98
CA SER A 135 11.99 6.12 -12.53
C SER A 135 11.75 7.38 -11.71
N GLY A 136 12.76 8.19 -11.60
CA GLY A 136 12.69 9.48 -10.91
C GLY A 136 14.07 9.90 -10.40
N ARG A 137 14.25 11.20 -10.26
CA ARG A 137 15.51 11.81 -9.81
C ARG A 137 15.44 12.34 -8.40
N LYS A 138 14.22 12.54 -7.87
CA LYS A 138 13.99 13.11 -6.55
C LYS A 138 13.75 12.01 -5.54
N ALA A 139 14.21 12.21 -4.33
CA ALA A 139 13.83 11.36 -3.22
C ALA A 139 12.35 11.57 -2.86
N ARG A 140 11.72 10.56 -2.29
CA ARG A 140 10.37 10.63 -1.72
C ARG A 140 10.44 10.33 -0.23
N TYR A 141 9.89 11.22 0.57
CA TYR A 141 9.78 11.06 2.01
C TYR A 141 8.32 11.03 2.41
N VAL A 142 7.90 9.92 3.00
CA VAL A 142 6.50 9.67 3.37
C VAL A 142 6.41 8.98 4.72
N VAL A 143 5.36 9.26 5.46
CA VAL A 143 4.92 8.41 6.57
C VAL A 143 3.83 7.50 6.05
N VAL A 144 3.94 6.22 6.32
CA VAL A 144 2.93 5.22 5.95
C VAL A 144 2.36 4.62 7.22
N VAL A 145 1.04 4.62 7.31
CA VAL A 145 0.32 3.89 8.34
C VAL A 145 -0.54 2.84 7.67
N GLU A 146 -0.44 1.62 8.15
CA GLU A 146 -1.19 0.49 7.64
C GLU A 146 -2.25 0.06 8.65
N PHE A 147 -3.44 -0.20 8.16
CA PHE A 147 -4.57 -0.68 8.91
C PHE A 147 -5.10 -1.96 8.28
N HIS A 148 -5.49 -2.91 9.10
CA HIS A 148 -6.09 -4.14 8.62
C HIS A 148 -7.17 -4.63 9.56
N SER A 149 -8.09 -5.41 9.03
CA SER A 149 -9.12 -6.09 9.79
C SER A 149 -8.52 -7.35 10.42
N GLY A 150 -8.28 -7.32 11.72
CA GLY A 150 -7.71 -8.45 12.47
C GLY A 150 -8.55 -9.73 12.39
N ILE A 151 -9.88 -9.61 12.24
CA ILE A 151 -10.80 -10.77 12.21
C ILE A 151 -10.52 -11.68 11.01
N ILE A 152 -10.24 -11.11 9.84
CA ILE A 152 -10.03 -11.92 8.63
C ILE A 152 -8.66 -12.60 8.67
N GLU A 153 -7.61 -11.91 9.07
CA GLU A 153 -6.28 -12.49 9.22
C GLU A 153 -6.24 -13.57 10.30
N ASP A 154 -6.89 -13.33 11.43
CA ASP A 154 -6.99 -14.29 12.53
C ASP A 154 -7.82 -15.52 12.16
N ALA A 155 -8.94 -15.37 11.47
CA ALA A 155 -9.74 -16.48 11.01
C ALA A 155 -8.97 -17.38 10.03
N PHE A 156 -8.26 -16.78 9.07
CA PHE A 156 -7.43 -17.53 8.13
C PHE A 156 -6.24 -18.21 8.80
N SER A 157 -5.55 -17.53 9.74
CA SER A 157 -4.41 -18.11 10.43
C SER A 157 -4.81 -19.17 11.46
N ARG A 158 -5.85 -18.95 12.24
CA ARG A 158 -6.32 -19.90 13.29
C ARG A 158 -6.86 -21.20 12.72
N HIS A 159 -7.48 -21.14 11.55
CA HIS A 159 -8.06 -22.33 10.92
C HIS A 159 -7.17 -22.95 9.85
N GLY A 160 -5.94 -22.48 9.68
CA GLY A 160 -5.04 -22.96 8.64
C GLY A 160 -5.62 -22.80 7.23
N LEU A 161 -6.64 -21.96 7.10
CA LEU A 161 -7.31 -21.72 5.84
C LEU A 161 -6.33 -20.91 4.96
N ARG A 162 -5.82 -21.55 3.96
CA ARG A 162 -5.12 -20.88 2.87
C ARG A 162 -6.13 -20.69 1.76
N PHE A 163 -6.26 -19.45 1.30
CA PHE A 163 -7.04 -19.19 0.10
C PHE A 163 -6.36 -19.94 -1.05
N ARG A 164 -6.97 -21.04 -1.47
CA ARG A 164 -6.50 -21.78 -2.65
C ARG A 164 -7.26 -21.27 -3.84
N SER A 165 -6.53 -20.87 -4.87
CA SER A 165 -7.15 -20.60 -6.16
C SER A 165 -7.96 -21.80 -6.60
N PRO A 166 -9.25 -21.66 -6.94
CA PRO A 166 -10.04 -22.74 -7.51
C PRO A 166 -9.49 -23.22 -8.85
N PHE A 167 -8.56 -22.49 -9.46
CA PHE A 167 -7.93 -22.80 -10.74
C PHE A 167 -6.48 -23.32 -10.62
N GLY A 168 -6.02 -23.65 -9.42
CA GLY A 168 -4.70 -24.25 -9.21
C GLY A 168 -3.50 -23.36 -9.52
N LEU A 169 -3.71 -22.08 -9.77
CA LEU A 169 -2.63 -21.11 -9.96
C LEU A 169 -1.99 -20.82 -8.61
N ARG A 170 -0.71 -21.14 -8.48
CA ARG A 170 0.13 -20.93 -7.29
C ARG A 170 0.77 -19.56 -7.32
#